data_0d1ea6012bbc188fd8e39be009047bd2
#
_entry.id   0d1ea6012bbc188fd8e39be009047bd2
#
_cell.length_a   1.000
_cell.length_b   1.000
_cell.length_c   1.000
_cell.angle_alpha   90.00
_cell.angle_beta   90.00
_cell.angle_gamma   90.00
#
_symmetry.space_group_name_H-M   'P 1'
#
loop_
_entity.id
_entity.type
_entity.pdbx_description
1 polymer ?
#
loop_
_entity_poly.entity_id
_entity_poly.type
_entity_poly.pdbx_seq_one_letter_code
_entity_poly.pdbx_strand_id
1 'polypeptide(L)'
;MALSATTAACPAPNHQLQVEHLSHHFNTTAVLSDVSLKVADNEIVAIVGPSGCGKSTLLRSCAGLLQPTAGMVHRTDHSVGFVFQEPALLAWRRVAHNAALLSASQTLVNRLLEVSGLSEHRHKWPYQLSGGMKMRLSLVRTLAAAPSLVLLDEPFGALDQITRHRLHDEFARLHTEQGFAALMVTHAIDEAVYLADRVVVMSQAPGRIVGEFAVPFARTRTNSLRYTTEFADLCGRIAQCLETHA
;
A
#
# COMPACT_ATOMS: atom_id res chain seq x y z
N MET A 1 -22.13 30.12 -40.53
CA MET A 1 -22.35 28.90 -39.74
C MET A 1 -21.05 28.55 -39.02
N ALA A 2 -20.97 28.87 -37.75
CA ALA A 2 -19.81 28.61 -36.89
C ALA A 2 -20.05 27.29 -36.16
N LEU A 3 -19.21 26.26 -36.47
CA LEU A 3 -19.18 25.00 -35.75
C LEU A 3 -18.54 25.20 -34.37
N SER A 4 -19.38 25.18 -33.33
CA SER A 4 -18.94 25.16 -31.94
C SER A 4 -18.35 23.80 -31.63
N ALA A 5 -17.02 23.72 -31.48
CA ALA A 5 -16.35 22.55 -30.99
C ALA A 5 -16.58 22.43 -29.47
N THR A 6 -17.51 21.57 -29.10
CA THR A 6 -17.68 21.16 -27.69
C THR A 6 -16.46 20.33 -27.29
N THR A 7 -15.55 20.94 -26.55
CA THR A 7 -14.45 20.23 -25.90
C THR A 7 -15.09 19.31 -24.84
N ALA A 8 -15.13 18.03 -25.09
CA ALA A 8 -15.52 17.03 -24.09
C ALA A 8 -14.52 17.12 -22.93
N ALA A 9 -14.98 17.60 -21.79
CA ALA A 9 -14.21 17.57 -20.55
C ALA A 9 -13.88 16.12 -20.23
N CYS A 10 -12.60 15.82 -20.09
CA CYS A 10 -12.14 14.52 -19.58
C CYS A 10 -12.80 14.32 -18.20
N PRO A 11 -13.51 13.20 -17.95
CA PRO A 11 -14.11 12.98 -16.64
C PRO A 11 -13.00 13.06 -15.59
N ALA A 12 -13.26 13.82 -14.51
CA ALA A 12 -12.36 13.91 -13.38
C ALA A 12 -12.04 12.48 -12.89
N PRO A 13 -10.78 12.14 -12.60
CA PRO A 13 -10.44 10.79 -12.19
C PRO A 13 -11.25 10.43 -10.94
N ASN A 14 -11.96 9.30 -11.00
CA ASN A 14 -12.60 8.75 -9.82
C ASN A 14 -11.51 8.41 -8.80
N HIS A 15 -11.72 8.85 -7.55
CA HIS A 15 -10.80 8.55 -6.46
C HIS A 15 -11.38 7.45 -5.58
N GLN A 16 -10.64 6.35 -5.38
CA GLN A 16 -11.03 5.30 -4.43
C GLN A 16 -10.88 5.77 -2.98
N LEU A 17 -9.91 6.67 -2.74
CA LEU A 17 -9.67 7.26 -1.43
C LEU A 17 -9.38 8.77 -1.58
N GLN A 18 -10.02 9.57 -0.74
CA GLN A 18 -9.73 10.99 -0.61
C GLN A 18 -9.65 11.34 0.87
N VAL A 19 -8.53 11.94 1.27
CA VAL A 19 -8.24 12.44 2.62
C VAL A 19 -8.16 13.96 2.52
N GLU A 20 -8.92 14.66 3.35
CA GLU A 20 -9.01 16.12 3.35
C GLU A 20 -8.70 16.67 4.74
N HIS A 21 -7.63 17.47 4.82
CA HIS A 21 -7.21 18.21 6.02
C HIS A 21 -7.16 17.35 7.29
N LEU A 22 -6.76 16.09 7.17
CA LEU A 22 -6.77 15.12 8.24
C LEU A 22 -5.75 15.49 9.30
N SER A 23 -6.21 15.67 10.54
CA SER A 23 -5.39 15.85 11.72
C SER A 23 -5.78 14.85 12.80
N HIS A 24 -4.80 14.37 13.57
CA HIS A 24 -5.05 13.43 14.65
C HIS A 24 -4.14 13.68 15.85
N HIS A 25 -4.74 13.62 17.04
CA HIS A 25 -4.04 13.75 18.31
C HIS A 25 -4.35 12.54 19.19
N PHE A 26 -3.33 12.02 19.86
CA PHE A 26 -3.51 11.12 21.00
C PHE A 26 -3.34 11.93 22.27
N ASN A 27 -4.42 12.13 23.01
CA ASN A 27 -4.49 13.06 24.15
C ASN A 27 -4.02 14.47 23.71
N THR A 28 -2.91 14.95 24.26
CA THR A 28 -2.31 16.27 23.94
C THR A 28 -1.26 16.23 22.83
N THR A 29 -0.86 15.02 22.38
CA THR A 29 0.22 14.87 21.38
C THR A 29 -0.34 14.86 19.97
N ALA A 30 0.04 15.86 19.17
CA ALA A 30 -0.26 15.90 17.75
C ALA A 30 0.57 14.85 17.00
N VAL A 31 -0.08 13.97 16.25
CA VAL A 31 0.56 12.92 15.46
C VAL A 31 0.46 13.21 13.96
N LEU A 32 -0.68 13.71 13.51
CA LEU A 32 -0.91 14.16 12.14
C LEU A 32 -1.42 15.58 12.13
N SER A 33 -0.99 16.39 11.19
CA SER A 33 -1.39 17.78 11.05
C SER A 33 -1.63 18.15 9.60
N ASP A 34 -2.90 18.38 9.26
CA ASP A 34 -3.32 18.88 7.95
C ASP A 34 -2.87 18.05 6.75
N VAL A 35 -3.09 16.72 6.82
CA VAL A 35 -2.73 15.79 5.77
C VAL A 35 -3.86 15.70 4.75
N SER A 36 -3.56 16.01 3.48
CA SER A 36 -4.50 15.86 2.36
C SER A 36 -3.85 15.03 1.26
N LEU A 37 -4.51 13.95 0.83
CA LEU A 37 -4.05 13.10 -0.27
C LEU A 37 -5.24 12.43 -0.96
N LYS A 38 -5.01 12.00 -2.19
CA LYS A 38 -6.00 11.25 -2.98
C LYS A 38 -5.32 10.02 -3.55
N VAL A 39 -6.08 8.95 -3.72
CA VAL A 39 -5.67 7.75 -4.46
C VAL A 39 -6.71 7.51 -5.54
N ALA A 40 -6.30 7.57 -6.79
CA ALA A 40 -7.18 7.35 -7.94
C ALA A 40 -7.48 5.85 -8.12
N ASP A 41 -8.47 5.56 -8.96
CA ASP A 41 -8.73 4.18 -9.40
C ASP A 41 -7.46 3.58 -10.00
N ASN A 42 -7.17 2.35 -9.63
CA ASN A 42 -6.01 1.62 -10.15
C ASN A 42 -4.66 2.35 -9.95
N GLU A 43 -4.52 3.18 -8.93
CA GLU A 43 -3.29 3.88 -8.56
C GLU A 43 -2.67 3.23 -7.32
N ILE A 44 -1.34 3.07 -7.32
CA ILE A 44 -0.56 2.75 -6.13
C ILE A 44 0.14 4.02 -5.65
N VAL A 45 -0.22 4.48 -4.45
CA VAL A 45 0.47 5.57 -3.75
C VAL A 45 1.28 4.99 -2.61
N ALA A 46 2.58 5.29 -2.56
CA ALA A 46 3.43 4.93 -1.43
C ALA A 46 3.71 6.16 -0.55
N ILE A 47 3.62 5.99 0.75
CA ILE A 47 3.99 6.99 1.75
C ILE A 47 5.30 6.57 2.39
N VAL A 48 6.30 7.45 2.34
CA VAL A 48 7.58 7.29 3.03
C VAL A 48 7.77 8.40 4.07
N GLY A 49 8.45 8.10 5.16
CA GLY A 49 8.68 9.05 6.22
C GLY A 49 9.39 8.42 7.42
N PRO A 50 9.91 9.22 8.38
CA PRO A 50 10.59 8.73 9.56
C PRO A 50 9.70 7.81 10.41
N SER A 51 10.33 7.00 11.26
CA SER A 51 9.60 6.20 12.24
C SER A 51 8.86 7.11 13.22
N GLY A 52 7.61 6.76 13.55
CA GLY A 52 6.80 7.54 14.48
C GLY A 52 6.13 8.80 13.90
N CYS A 53 6.32 9.13 12.63
CA CYS A 53 5.72 10.33 12.01
C CYS A 53 4.19 10.24 11.77
N GLY A 54 3.55 9.12 12.10
CA GLY A 54 2.10 8.97 11.99
C GLY A 54 1.59 8.19 10.76
N LYS A 55 2.46 7.54 9.95
CA LYS A 55 2.06 6.78 8.75
C LYS A 55 1.00 5.72 9.03
N SER A 56 1.21 4.86 10.03
CA SER A 56 0.23 3.83 10.43
C SER A 56 -1.06 4.44 10.98
N THR A 57 -0.97 5.61 11.64
CA THR A 57 -2.13 6.37 12.13
C THR A 57 -2.97 6.87 10.94
N LEU A 58 -2.33 7.44 9.92
CA LEU A 58 -2.98 7.87 8.69
C LEU A 58 -3.65 6.67 7.99
N LEU A 59 -2.93 5.58 7.84
CA LEU A 59 -3.46 4.37 7.18
C LEU A 59 -4.67 3.79 7.92
N ARG A 60 -4.64 3.74 9.27
CA ARG A 60 -5.77 3.31 10.10
C ARG A 60 -6.97 4.26 9.99
N SER A 61 -6.73 5.56 9.87
CA SER A 61 -7.79 6.55 9.62
C SER A 61 -8.40 6.33 8.23
N CYS A 62 -7.57 6.06 7.21
CA CYS A 62 -8.04 5.70 5.87
C CYS A 62 -8.87 4.41 5.85
N ALA A 63 -8.56 3.46 6.72
CA ALA A 63 -9.34 2.22 6.88
C ALA A 63 -10.66 2.42 7.63
N GLY A 64 -10.86 3.54 8.32
CA GLY A 64 -11.98 3.77 9.24
C GLY A 64 -11.81 3.04 10.58
N LEU A 65 -10.59 2.55 10.87
CA LEU A 65 -10.24 1.91 12.14
C LEU A 65 -9.91 2.92 13.24
N LEU A 66 -9.65 4.17 12.84
CA LEU A 66 -9.36 5.27 13.73
C LEU A 66 -10.09 6.53 13.23
N GLN A 67 -10.84 7.17 14.11
CA GLN A 67 -11.52 8.43 13.80
C GLN A 67 -10.50 9.58 13.86
N PRO A 68 -10.34 10.39 12.81
CA PRO A 68 -9.49 11.58 12.87
C PRO A 68 -10.08 12.62 13.86
N THR A 69 -9.19 13.43 14.47
CA THR A 69 -9.61 14.52 15.35
C THR A 69 -10.21 15.69 14.56
N ALA A 70 -9.71 15.91 13.33
CA ALA A 70 -10.24 16.88 12.37
C ALA A 70 -9.99 16.39 10.94
N GLY A 71 -10.74 16.95 9.98
CA GLY A 71 -10.70 16.56 8.58
C GLY A 71 -11.61 15.38 8.28
N MET A 72 -11.56 14.90 7.03
CA MET A 72 -12.46 13.85 6.55
C MET A 72 -11.71 12.82 5.70
N VAL A 73 -12.25 11.60 5.68
CA VAL A 73 -11.81 10.51 4.80
C VAL A 73 -13.01 10.02 4.01
N HIS A 74 -12.94 10.13 2.70
CA HIS A 74 -13.95 9.63 1.77
C HIS A 74 -13.40 8.40 1.03
N ARG A 75 -14.21 7.35 0.94
CA ARG A 75 -13.94 6.13 0.16
C ARG A 75 -15.11 5.88 -0.76
N THR A 76 -14.84 5.59 -2.00
CA THR A 76 -15.89 5.32 -3.00
C THR A 76 -16.52 3.96 -2.77
N ASP A 77 -15.72 2.96 -2.37
CA ASP A 77 -16.19 1.61 -2.10
C ASP A 77 -15.90 1.21 -0.64
N HIS A 78 -16.69 0.28 -0.12
CA HIS A 78 -16.52 -0.32 1.21
C HIS A 78 -15.63 -1.56 1.21
N SER A 79 -15.21 -2.05 0.03
CA SER A 79 -14.34 -3.20 -0.11
C SER A 79 -12.88 -2.81 0.12
N VAL A 80 -12.48 -2.72 1.38
CA VAL A 80 -11.13 -2.34 1.81
C VAL A 80 -10.39 -3.55 2.36
N GLY A 81 -9.26 -3.88 1.73
CA GLY A 81 -8.28 -4.83 2.25
C GLY A 81 -7.24 -4.13 3.11
N PHE A 82 -6.94 -4.65 4.30
CA PHE A 82 -5.89 -4.10 5.16
C PHE A 82 -4.85 -5.16 5.49
N VAL A 83 -3.57 -4.83 5.25
CA VAL A 83 -2.41 -5.61 5.67
C VAL A 83 -1.73 -4.88 6.80
N PHE A 84 -1.80 -5.43 8.01
CA PHE A 84 -1.18 -4.86 9.20
C PHE A 84 0.31 -5.18 9.24
N GLN A 85 1.10 -4.33 9.86
CA GLN A 85 2.53 -4.54 10.15
C GLN A 85 2.76 -5.84 10.95
N GLU A 86 1.90 -6.14 11.92
CA GLU A 86 1.82 -7.43 12.57
C GLU A 86 0.72 -8.28 11.93
N PRO A 87 1.04 -9.48 11.40
CA PRO A 87 0.06 -10.32 10.72
C PRO A 87 -1.09 -10.75 11.65
N ALA A 88 -2.28 -10.22 11.43
CA ALA A 88 -3.49 -10.55 12.18
C ALA A 88 -4.13 -11.86 11.70
N LEU A 89 -3.42 -12.98 11.81
CA LEU A 89 -3.90 -14.31 11.38
C LEU A 89 -4.82 -14.94 12.42
N LEU A 90 -5.78 -15.75 11.94
CA LEU A 90 -6.60 -16.57 12.82
C LEU A 90 -5.79 -17.78 13.31
N ALA A 91 -5.35 -17.75 14.58
CA ALA A 91 -4.47 -18.77 15.15
C ALA A 91 -5.08 -20.18 15.12
N TRP A 92 -6.43 -20.28 15.16
CA TRP A 92 -7.20 -21.52 15.13
C TRP A 92 -7.59 -21.98 13.72
N ARG A 93 -7.07 -21.34 12.67
CA ARG A 93 -7.24 -21.76 11.29
C ARG A 93 -5.91 -22.06 10.63
N ARG A 94 -5.87 -23.13 9.82
CA ARG A 94 -4.69 -23.49 9.02
C ARG A 94 -4.43 -22.44 7.93
N VAL A 95 -3.23 -22.48 7.35
CA VAL A 95 -2.79 -21.60 6.26
C VAL A 95 -3.84 -21.52 5.14
N ALA A 96 -4.28 -22.66 4.60
CA ALA A 96 -5.27 -22.68 3.52
C ALA A 96 -6.61 -21.99 3.92
N HIS A 97 -7.06 -22.20 5.14
CA HIS A 97 -8.30 -21.60 5.63
C HIS A 97 -8.16 -20.11 5.98
N ASN A 98 -6.96 -19.67 6.41
CA ASN A 98 -6.65 -18.25 6.56
C ASN A 98 -6.66 -17.56 5.20
N ALA A 99 -6.01 -18.15 4.19
CA ALA A 99 -5.93 -17.60 2.83
C ALA A 99 -7.30 -17.47 2.17
N ALA A 100 -8.18 -18.46 2.37
CA ALA A 100 -9.50 -18.50 1.75
C ALA A 100 -10.60 -17.75 2.53
N LEU A 101 -10.27 -17.14 3.67
CA LEU A 101 -11.26 -16.63 4.64
C LEU A 101 -12.30 -15.68 4.03
N LEU A 102 -11.86 -14.79 3.13
CA LEU A 102 -12.70 -13.75 2.52
C LEU A 102 -12.82 -13.93 0.99
N SER A 103 -12.25 -15.00 0.44
CA SER A 103 -12.20 -15.21 -1.00
C SER A 103 -13.39 -16.00 -1.52
N ALA A 104 -13.93 -15.54 -2.63
CA ALA A 104 -14.92 -16.29 -3.42
C ALA A 104 -14.25 -17.21 -4.46
N SER A 105 -12.92 -17.10 -4.68
CA SER A 105 -12.19 -17.84 -5.73
C SER A 105 -11.11 -18.73 -5.16
N GLN A 106 -11.35 -20.04 -5.14
CA GLN A 106 -10.34 -21.02 -4.73
C GLN A 106 -9.15 -21.08 -5.70
N THR A 107 -9.36 -20.80 -6.98
CA THR A 107 -8.30 -20.71 -7.98
C THR A 107 -7.33 -19.57 -7.65
N LEU A 108 -7.84 -18.39 -7.32
CA LEU A 108 -7.03 -17.24 -6.92
C LEU A 108 -6.25 -17.55 -5.63
N VAL A 109 -6.90 -18.15 -4.62
CA VAL A 109 -6.23 -18.56 -3.37
C VAL A 109 -5.08 -19.51 -3.63
N ASN A 110 -5.29 -20.55 -4.46
CA ASN A 110 -4.24 -21.52 -4.78
C ASN A 110 -3.06 -20.86 -5.47
N ARG A 111 -3.31 -20.00 -6.46
CA ARG A 111 -2.29 -19.23 -7.16
C ARG A 111 -1.50 -18.34 -6.20
N LEU A 112 -2.17 -17.58 -5.33
CA LEU A 112 -1.53 -16.70 -4.36
C LEU A 112 -0.67 -17.48 -3.36
N LEU A 113 -1.14 -18.66 -2.90
CA LEU A 113 -0.35 -19.55 -2.04
C LEU A 113 0.90 -20.08 -2.75
N GLU A 114 0.80 -20.42 -4.04
CA GLU A 114 1.93 -20.89 -4.85
C GLU A 114 2.99 -19.81 -4.99
N VAL A 115 2.63 -18.64 -5.47
CA VAL A 115 3.55 -17.52 -5.70
C VAL A 115 4.21 -17.04 -4.43
N SER A 116 3.47 -17.03 -3.31
CA SER A 116 4.00 -16.67 -1.99
C SER A 116 4.88 -17.77 -1.37
N GLY A 117 5.02 -18.94 -2.02
CA GLY A 117 5.77 -20.10 -1.50
C GLY A 117 5.13 -20.74 -0.28
N LEU A 118 3.80 -20.67 -0.17
CA LEU A 118 3.04 -21.21 0.97
C LEU A 118 2.27 -22.49 0.62
N SER A 119 2.31 -22.97 -0.62
CA SER A 119 1.54 -24.15 -1.07
C SER A 119 1.84 -25.41 -0.24
N GLU A 120 3.11 -25.71 0.04
CA GLU A 120 3.51 -26.87 0.85
C GLU A 120 3.17 -26.71 2.33
N HIS A 121 2.88 -25.47 2.76
CA HIS A 121 2.56 -25.13 4.14
C HIS A 121 1.07 -25.02 4.43
N ARG A 122 0.19 -25.31 3.46
CA ARG A 122 -1.26 -25.13 3.53
C ARG A 122 -1.95 -25.82 4.71
N HIS A 123 -1.37 -26.90 5.22
CA HIS A 123 -1.88 -27.65 6.37
C HIS A 123 -1.32 -27.21 7.71
N LYS A 124 -0.30 -26.32 7.72
CA LYS A 124 0.31 -25.80 8.95
C LYS A 124 -0.62 -24.78 9.63
N TRP A 125 -0.38 -24.62 10.92
CA TRP A 125 -0.99 -23.59 11.73
C TRP A 125 -0.13 -22.32 11.75
N PRO A 126 -0.68 -21.11 12.01
CA PRO A 126 0.09 -19.88 12.05
C PRO A 126 1.29 -19.90 13.00
N TYR A 127 1.19 -20.56 14.15
CA TYR A 127 2.31 -20.68 15.10
C TYR A 127 3.49 -21.49 14.57
N GLN A 128 3.29 -22.31 13.53
CA GLN A 128 4.34 -23.12 12.88
C GLN A 128 5.05 -22.36 11.75
N LEU A 129 4.66 -21.10 11.48
CA LEU A 129 5.20 -20.27 10.42
C LEU A 129 6.24 -19.28 10.98
N SER A 130 7.27 -18.98 10.18
CA SER A 130 8.15 -17.85 10.46
C SER A 130 7.41 -16.51 10.36
N GLY A 131 7.98 -15.43 10.88
CA GLY A 131 7.41 -14.09 10.80
C GLY A 131 7.13 -13.66 9.35
N GLY A 132 8.10 -13.87 8.44
CA GLY A 132 7.93 -13.58 7.02
C GLY A 132 6.85 -14.44 6.34
N MET A 133 6.70 -15.72 6.73
CA MET A 133 5.60 -16.57 6.22
C MET A 133 4.23 -16.09 6.72
N LYS A 134 4.14 -15.62 7.95
CA LYS A 134 2.90 -15.04 8.49
C LYS A 134 2.51 -13.77 7.72
N MET A 135 3.48 -12.90 7.43
CA MET A 135 3.25 -11.69 6.64
C MET A 135 2.77 -12.03 5.22
N ARG A 136 3.45 -12.97 4.54
CA ARG A 136 3.01 -13.45 3.22
C ARG A 136 1.58 -14.00 3.24
N LEU A 137 1.22 -14.76 4.27
CA LEU A 137 -0.14 -15.28 4.42
C LEU A 137 -1.17 -14.16 4.66
N SER A 138 -0.83 -13.12 5.42
CA SER A 138 -1.67 -11.94 5.60
C SER A 138 -1.92 -11.21 4.28
N LEU A 139 -0.88 -11.03 3.46
CA LEU A 139 -0.99 -10.45 2.12
C LEU A 139 -1.86 -11.32 1.20
N VAL A 140 -1.60 -12.64 1.15
CA VAL A 140 -2.42 -13.59 0.38
C VAL A 140 -3.89 -13.49 0.75
N ARG A 141 -4.22 -13.51 2.04
CA ARG A 141 -5.60 -13.42 2.52
C ARG A 141 -6.28 -12.11 2.07
N THR A 142 -5.56 -11.01 2.16
CA THR A 142 -6.09 -9.69 1.77
C THR A 142 -6.34 -9.62 0.27
N LEU A 143 -5.37 -10.03 -0.54
CA LEU A 143 -5.51 -9.99 -2.01
C LEU A 143 -6.50 -11.04 -2.55
N ALA A 144 -6.65 -12.18 -1.86
CA ALA A 144 -7.64 -13.19 -2.22
C ALA A 144 -9.09 -12.73 -2.08
N ALA A 145 -9.33 -11.70 -1.27
CA ALA A 145 -10.65 -11.06 -1.14
C ALA A 145 -10.99 -10.14 -2.33
N ALA A 146 -10.03 -9.88 -3.24
CA ALA A 146 -10.15 -8.99 -4.39
C ALA A 146 -10.77 -7.61 -4.04
N PRO A 147 -10.19 -6.87 -3.07
CA PRO A 147 -10.71 -5.57 -2.66
C PRO A 147 -10.48 -4.51 -3.74
N SER A 148 -11.32 -3.46 -3.76
CA SER A 148 -11.13 -2.28 -4.63
C SER A 148 -10.03 -1.34 -4.13
N LEU A 149 -9.80 -1.29 -2.81
CA LEU A 149 -8.75 -0.52 -2.16
C LEU A 149 -7.95 -1.42 -1.21
N VAL A 150 -6.62 -1.41 -1.36
CA VAL A 150 -5.68 -2.13 -0.48
C VAL A 150 -4.86 -1.14 0.33
N LEU A 151 -4.89 -1.27 1.65
CA LEU A 151 -4.10 -0.49 2.59
C LEU A 151 -3.01 -1.38 3.20
N LEU A 152 -1.74 -0.96 3.08
CA LEU A 152 -0.59 -1.79 3.41
C LEU A 152 0.33 -1.06 4.40
N ASP A 153 0.46 -1.61 5.61
CA ASP A 153 1.32 -1.07 6.67
C ASP A 153 2.62 -1.90 6.75
N GLU A 154 3.69 -1.42 6.12
CA GLU A 154 5.02 -2.05 6.03
C GLU A 154 4.98 -3.55 5.62
N PRO A 155 4.29 -3.90 4.51
CA PRO A 155 3.93 -5.28 4.20
C PRO A 155 5.13 -6.19 3.89
N PHE A 156 6.29 -5.63 3.56
CA PHE A 156 7.47 -6.39 3.13
C PHE A 156 8.67 -6.23 4.08
N GLY A 157 8.53 -5.43 5.15
CA GLY A 157 9.63 -5.09 6.07
C GLY A 157 10.28 -6.30 6.75
N ALA A 158 9.49 -7.33 7.09
CA ALA A 158 9.96 -8.54 7.79
C ALA A 158 10.51 -9.64 6.86
N LEU A 159 10.73 -9.35 5.56
CA LEU A 159 11.12 -10.35 4.56
C LEU A 159 12.60 -10.25 4.21
N ASP A 160 13.22 -11.41 3.90
CA ASP A 160 14.52 -11.43 3.25
C ASP A 160 14.45 -10.83 1.85
N GLN A 161 15.59 -10.35 1.32
CA GLN A 161 15.64 -9.59 0.07
C GLN A 161 15.11 -10.37 -1.14
N ILE A 162 15.45 -11.67 -1.27
CA ILE A 162 15.02 -12.48 -2.43
C ILE A 162 13.50 -12.68 -2.40
N THR A 163 12.96 -13.03 -1.25
CA THR A 163 11.51 -13.21 -1.06
C THR A 163 10.77 -11.90 -1.26
N ARG A 164 11.32 -10.79 -0.75
CA ARG A 164 10.75 -9.45 -0.91
C ARG A 164 10.62 -9.08 -2.40
N HIS A 165 11.67 -9.23 -3.20
CA HIS A 165 11.63 -8.92 -4.63
C HIS A 165 10.59 -9.77 -5.38
N ARG A 166 10.51 -11.08 -5.09
CA ARG A 166 9.48 -11.95 -5.70
C ARG A 166 8.05 -11.51 -5.36
N LEU A 167 7.83 -11.07 -4.14
CA LEU A 167 6.50 -10.59 -3.72
C LEU A 167 6.19 -9.20 -4.30
N HIS A 168 7.19 -8.35 -4.49
CA HIS A 168 7.00 -7.08 -5.20
C HIS A 168 6.53 -7.33 -6.63
N ASP A 169 7.20 -8.24 -7.36
CA ASP A 169 6.84 -8.58 -8.74
C ASP A 169 5.43 -9.16 -8.81
N GLU A 170 5.06 -10.04 -7.88
CA GLU A 170 3.72 -10.63 -7.85
C GLU A 170 2.65 -9.61 -7.43
N PHE A 171 2.94 -8.73 -6.48
CA PHE A 171 2.03 -7.65 -6.10
C PHE A 171 1.76 -6.72 -7.30
N ALA A 172 2.81 -6.30 -8.02
CA ALA A 172 2.69 -5.48 -9.21
C ALA A 172 1.89 -6.18 -10.32
N ARG A 173 2.09 -7.50 -10.52
CA ARG A 173 1.35 -8.30 -11.48
C ARG A 173 -0.14 -8.40 -11.10
N LEU A 174 -0.45 -8.71 -9.84
CA LEU A 174 -1.83 -8.76 -9.34
C LEU A 174 -2.53 -7.41 -9.46
N HIS A 175 -1.82 -6.33 -9.16
CA HIS A 175 -2.35 -4.98 -9.34
C HIS A 175 -2.72 -4.73 -10.81
N THR A 176 -1.85 -5.11 -11.76
CA THR A 176 -2.13 -4.98 -13.20
C THR A 176 -3.34 -5.83 -13.64
N GLU A 177 -3.50 -7.03 -13.07
CA GLU A 177 -4.58 -7.95 -13.41
C GLU A 177 -5.93 -7.61 -12.78
N GLN A 178 -5.93 -7.13 -11.53
CA GLN A 178 -7.16 -6.89 -10.76
C GLN A 178 -7.60 -5.42 -10.76
N GLY A 179 -6.69 -4.48 -10.99
CA GLY A 179 -7.01 -3.05 -11.09
C GLY A 179 -7.45 -2.41 -9.77
N PHE A 180 -6.96 -2.90 -8.60
CA PHE A 180 -7.27 -2.26 -7.32
C PHE A 180 -6.45 -0.98 -7.10
N ALA A 181 -6.97 -0.04 -6.32
CA ALA A 181 -6.19 1.07 -5.80
C ALA A 181 -5.39 0.63 -4.56
N ALA A 182 -4.22 1.22 -4.31
CA ALA A 182 -3.44 0.89 -3.12
C ALA A 182 -2.81 2.13 -2.47
N LEU A 183 -2.86 2.17 -1.14
CA LEU A 183 -2.07 3.08 -0.32
C LEU A 183 -1.13 2.27 0.55
N MET A 184 0.17 2.39 0.30
CA MET A 184 1.21 1.65 0.99
C MET A 184 2.04 2.58 1.85
N VAL A 185 2.36 2.13 3.06
CA VAL A 185 3.31 2.80 3.95
C VAL A 185 4.56 1.94 4.05
N THR A 186 5.71 2.55 3.85
CA THR A 186 7.01 1.88 4.00
C THR A 186 8.08 2.86 4.45
N HIS A 187 9.17 2.35 5.02
CA HIS A 187 10.38 3.11 5.28
C HIS A 187 11.46 2.90 4.20
N ALA A 188 11.23 1.98 3.26
CA ALA A 188 12.14 1.65 2.18
C ALA A 188 11.80 2.46 0.91
N ILE A 189 12.65 3.42 0.55
CA ILE A 189 12.44 4.30 -0.61
C ILE A 189 12.47 3.50 -1.92
N ASP A 190 13.38 2.54 -2.03
CA ASP A 190 13.50 1.66 -3.20
C ASP A 190 12.25 0.81 -3.42
N GLU A 191 11.60 0.37 -2.34
CA GLU A 191 10.32 -0.34 -2.39
C GLU A 191 9.20 0.58 -2.91
N ALA A 192 9.11 1.80 -2.34
CA ALA A 192 8.13 2.80 -2.75
C ALA A 192 8.27 3.15 -4.23
N VAL A 193 9.49 3.42 -4.70
CA VAL A 193 9.77 3.73 -6.11
C VAL A 193 9.51 2.53 -7.03
N TYR A 194 9.78 1.30 -6.54
CA TYR A 194 9.56 0.11 -7.35
C TYR A 194 8.08 -0.24 -7.52
N LEU A 195 7.23 0.03 -6.55
CA LEU A 195 5.83 -0.41 -6.58
C LEU A 195 4.83 0.69 -6.95
N ALA A 196 5.07 1.92 -6.49
CA ALA A 196 4.08 2.98 -6.60
C ALA A 196 4.09 3.70 -7.98
N ASP A 197 2.97 4.31 -8.31
CA ASP A 197 2.83 5.28 -9.38
C ASP A 197 3.26 6.68 -8.88
N ARG A 198 3.16 6.91 -7.56
CA ARG A 198 3.48 8.16 -6.90
C ARG A 198 3.97 7.91 -5.47
N VAL A 199 5.02 8.63 -5.06
CA VAL A 199 5.57 8.58 -3.70
C VAL A 199 5.32 9.89 -2.99
N VAL A 200 4.70 9.79 -1.81
CA VAL A 200 4.41 10.91 -0.92
C VAL A 200 5.37 10.86 0.26
N VAL A 201 6.02 11.99 0.57
CA VAL A 201 6.97 12.12 1.68
C VAL A 201 6.30 12.81 2.85
N MET A 202 6.39 12.18 4.04
CA MET A 202 5.91 12.76 5.30
C MET A 202 7.07 13.26 6.17
N SER A 203 6.88 14.42 6.81
CA SER A 203 7.79 14.99 7.82
C SER A 203 7.79 14.18 9.13
N GLN A 204 8.69 14.54 10.06
CA GLN A 204 8.57 14.11 11.45
C GLN A 204 7.23 14.53 12.08
N ALA A 205 6.93 13.93 13.26
CA ALA A 205 5.72 14.25 14.00
C ALA A 205 5.68 15.73 14.47
N PRO A 206 4.56 16.42 14.31
CA PRO A 206 3.31 15.95 13.68
C PRO A 206 3.47 15.79 12.17
N GLY A 207 3.14 14.59 11.65
CA GLY A 207 3.34 14.24 10.25
C GLY A 207 2.52 15.13 9.32
N ARG A 208 3.21 15.69 8.32
CA ARG A 208 2.65 16.49 7.23
C ARG A 208 3.19 15.98 5.91
N ILE A 209 2.48 16.20 4.82
CA ILE A 209 3.04 15.95 3.49
C ILE A 209 3.98 17.09 3.16
N VAL A 210 5.25 16.74 2.85
CA VAL A 210 6.31 17.70 2.53
C VAL A 210 6.87 17.54 1.12
N GLY A 211 6.50 16.46 0.44
CA GLY A 211 6.90 16.22 -0.94
C GLY A 211 6.03 15.17 -1.61
N GLU A 212 5.94 15.27 -2.94
CA GLU A 212 5.22 14.32 -3.77
C GLU A 212 5.99 14.12 -5.07
N PHE A 213 6.23 12.87 -5.43
CA PHE A 213 7.06 12.48 -6.56
C PHE A 213 6.29 11.51 -7.45
N ALA A 214 6.05 11.88 -8.70
CA ALA A 214 5.57 10.94 -9.69
C ALA A 214 6.69 9.93 -10.04
N VAL A 215 6.32 8.67 -10.21
CA VAL A 215 7.24 7.60 -10.61
C VAL A 215 7.07 7.36 -12.10
N PRO A 216 8.04 7.78 -12.94
CA PRO A 216 7.90 7.81 -14.39
C PRO A 216 8.18 6.45 -15.05
N PHE A 217 8.11 5.35 -14.30
CA PHE A 217 8.39 4.02 -14.82
C PHE A 217 7.11 3.29 -15.22
N ALA A 218 7.19 2.49 -16.27
CA ALA A 218 6.07 1.64 -16.70
C ALA A 218 5.64 0.72 -15.54
N ARG A 219 4.35 0.36 -15.49
CA ARG A 219 3.82 -0.54 -14.44
C ARG A 219 4.39 -1.96 -14.53
N THR A 220 4.66 -2.43 -15.73
CA THR A 220 5.34 -3.72 -15.96
C THR A 220 6.83 -3.56 -15.68
N ARG A 221 7.23 -3.68 -14.42
CA ARG A 221 8.61 -3.48 -13.95
C ARG A 221 9.33 -4.81 -13.84
N THR A 222 10.61 -4.79 -14.18
CA THR A 222 11.51 -5.94 -14.02
C THR A 222 12.58 -5.60 -12.97
N ASN A 223 13.17 -6.61 -12.36
CA ASN A 223 14.23 -6.41 -11.37
C ASN A 223 15.41 -5.56 -11.88
N SER A 224 15.67 -5.56 -13.20
CA SER A 224 16.73 -4.74 -13.82
C SER A 224 16.50 -3.23 -13.64
N LEU A 225 15.25 -2.77 -13.47
CA LEU A 225 14.94 -1.37 -13.21
C LEU A 225 15.66 -0.84 -11.97
N ARG A 226 15.82 -1.67 -10.92
CA ARG A 226 16.47 -1.28 -9.65
C ARG A 226 17.94 -0.91 -9.82
N TYR A 227 18.56 -1.33 -10.92
CA TYR A 227 19.99 -1.10 -11.23
C TYR A 227 20.21 0.00 -12.27
N THR A 228 19.16 0.75 -12.63
CA THR A 228 19.27 1.89 -13.56
C THR A 228 19.59 3.18 -12.82
N THR A 229 20.27 4.10 -13.51
CA THR A 229 20.63 5.43 -12.98
C THR A 229 19.38 6.23 -12.64
N GLU A 230 18.36 6.18 -13.49
CA GLU A 230 17.09 6.90 -13.32
C GLU A 230 16.34 6.48 -12.05
N PHE A 231 16.40 5.17 -11.72
CA PHE A 231 15.84 4.65 -10.47
C PHE A 231 16.60 5.17 -9.26
N ALA A 232 17.93 5.12 -9.30
CA ALA A 232 18.79 5.60 -8.23
C ALA A 232 18.65 7.12 -8.01
N ASP A 233 18.56 7.91 -9.09
CA ASP A 233 18.35 9.36 -9.04
C ASP A 233 17.01 9.71 -8.38
N LEU A 234 15.93 9.02 -8.73
CA LEU A 234 14.63 9.24 -8.10
C LEU A 234 14.66 8.89 -6.61
N CYS A 235 15.27 7.76 -6.24
CA CYS A 235 15.46 7.38 -4.84
C CYS A 235 16.27 8.44 -4.09
N GLY A 236 17.35 8.98 -4.69
CA GLY A 236 18.18 10.03 -4.12
C GLY A 236 17.41 11.33 -3.87
N ARG A 237 16.57 11.76 -4.81
CA ARG A 237 15.72 12.96 -4.66
C ARG A 237 14.71 12.80 -3.51
N ILE A 238 14.09 11.62 -3.39
CA ILE A 238 13.16 11.33 -2.29
C ILE A 238 13.90 11.30 -0.95
N ALA A 239 15.09 10.68 -0.89
CA ALA A 239 15.94 10.64 0.30
C ALA A 239 16.33 12.05 0.75
N GLN A 240 16.75 12.91 -0.16
CA GLN A 240 17.08 14.30 0.12
C GLN A 240 15.89 15.09 0.67
N CYS A 241 14.68 14.88 0.12
CA CYS A 241 13.46 15.49 0.64
C CYS A 241 13.18 15.03 2.08
N LEU A 242 13.37 13.72 2.37
CA LEU A 242 13.22 13.18 3.72
C LEU A 242 14.21 13.80 4.71
N GLU A 243 15.50 13.87 4.36
CA GLU A 243 16.57 14.42 5.21
C GLU A 243 16.33 15.90 5.53
N THR A 244 15.81 16.67 4.58
CA THR A 244 15.53 18.10 4.77
C THR A 244 14.40 18.34 5.78
N HIS A 245 13.48 17.36 5.96
CA HIS A 245 12.29 17.50 6.80
C HIS A 245 12.22 16.46 7.94
N ALA A 246 13.35 15.78 8.20
CA ALA A 246 13.54 14.80 9.27
C ALA A 246 13.82 15.45 10.63
#